data_ef0aab440239eca8684dd9af68110ae6
#
_entry.id   ef0aab440239eca8684dd9af68110ae6
#
_cell.length_a   1.000
_cell.length_b   1.000
_cell.length_c   1.000
_cell.angle_alpha   90.00
_cell.angle_beta   90.00
_cell.angle_gamma   90.00
#
_symmetry.space_group_name_H-M   'P 1'
#
loop_
_entity.id
_entity.type
_entity.pdbx_description
1 polymer ?
#
loop_
_entity_poly.entity_id
_entity_poly.type
_entity_poly.pdbx_seq_one_letter_code
_entity_poly.pdbx_strand_id
1 'polypeptide(L)' 'MVEVFFKNPACGNRIESVTGSYADYSLDETQLFIHDVDVTKEVIIIPAENVVKIENI' A
#
# COMPACT_ATOMS: atom_id res chain seq x y z
N MET A 1 -5.51 -2.71 11.85
CA MET A 1 -4.34 -2.49 10.97
C MET A 1 -4.55 -3.24 9.66
N VAL A 2 -3.88 -2.78 8.62
CA VAL A 2 -3.95 -3.43 7.31
C VAL A 2 -2.54 -3.75 6.83
N GLU A 3 -2.43 -4.82 6.05
CA GLU A 3 -1.21 -5.17 5.32
C GLU A 3 -1.54 -5.15 3.83
N VAL A 4 -0.80 -4.34 3.08
CA VAL A 4 -1.01 -4.18 1.65
C VAL A 4 0.12 -4.87 0.90
N PHE A 5 -0.24 -5.80 0.02
CA PHE A 5 0.71 -6.50 -0.85
C PHE A 5 0.66 -5.88 -2.23
N PHE A 6 1.82 -5.58 -2.78
CA PHE A 6 1.91 -4.87 -4.05
C PHE A 6 3.12 -5.33 -4.85
N LYS A 7 3.07 -5.12 -6.17
CA LYS A 7 4.20 -5.35 -7.06
C LYS A 7 5.10 -4.12 -7.05
N ASN A 8 6.39 -4.33 -6.93
CA ASN A 8 7.37 -3.25 -6.99
C ASN A 8 8.12 -3.33 -8.32
N PRO A 9 7.80 -2.45 -9.31
CA PRO A 9 8.46 -2.50 -10.63
C PRO A 9 9.95 -2.23 -10.55
N ALA A 10 10.40 -1.42 -9.59
CA ALA A 10 11.82 -1.12 -9.42
C ALA A 10 12.63 -2.36 -9.00
N CYS A 11 11.97 -3.39 -8.49
CA CYS A 11 12.57 -4.63 -8.05
C CYS A 11 12.11 -5.82 -8.89
N GLY A 12 11.87 -5.62 -10.18
CA GLY A 12 11.47 -6.67 -11.09
C GLY A 12 10.09 -7.23 -10.82
N ASN A 13 9.14 -6.38 -10.41
CA ASN A 13 7.76 -6.77 -10.06
C ASN A 13 7.68 -7.75 -8.89
N ARG A 14 8.68 -7.71 -8.01
CA ARG A 14 8.64 -8.54 -6.81
C ARG A 14 7.49 -8.10 -5.90
N ILE A 15 6.82 -9.07 -5.29
CA ILE A 15 5.75 -8.80 -4.32
C ILE A 15 6.38 -8.36 -3.01
N GLU A 16 5.94 -7.21 -2.53
CA GLU A 16 6.36 -6.66 -1.24
C GLU A 16 5.12 -6.34 -0.43
N SER A 17 5.27 -6.08 0.85
CA SER A 17 4.16 -5.69 1.70
C SER A 17 4.53 -4.53 2.60
N VAL A 18 3.51 -3.74 2.96
CA VAL A 18 3.61 -2.61 3.88
C VAL A 18 2.42 -2.69 4.82
N THR A 19 2.69 -2.48 6.10
CA THR A 19 1.66 -2.48 7.14
C THR A 19 1.40 -1.06 7.61
N GLY A 20 0.13 -0.68 7.72
CA GLY A 20 -0.28 0.62 8.24
C GLY A 20 -1.53 0.51 9.09
N SER A 21 -2.00 1.65 9.63
CA SER A 21 -3.23 1.69 10.41
C SER A 21 -4.45 1.42 9.56
N TYR A 22 -4.49 2.05 8.40
CA TYR A 22 -5.57 1.89 7.43
C TYR A 22 -5.08 2.32 6.05
N ALA A 23 -5.86 1.97 5.02
CA ALA A 23 -5.56 2.34 3.65
C ALA A 23 -6.84 2.80 2.96
N ASP A 24 -6.72 3.78 2.07
CA ASP A 24 -7.85 4.26 1.28
C ASP A 24 -7.39 4.64 -0.12
N TYR A 25 -8.33 4.58 -1.07
CA TYR A 25 -8.05 4.95 -2.44
C TYR A 25 -8.25 6.45 -2.65
N SER A 26 -7.53 7.02 -3.63
CA SER A 26 -7.79 8.38 -4.09
C SER A 26 -9.18 8.47 -4.70
N LEU A 27 -9.66 9.71 -4.92
CA LEU A 27 -11.00 9.92 -5.47
C LEU A 27 -11.20 9.26 -6.83
N ASP A 28 -10.16 9.25 -7.66
CA ASP A 28 -10.20 8.63 -8.99
C ASP A 28 -9.78 7.15 -8.96
N GLU A 29 -9.47 6.63 -7.78
CA GLU A 29 -9.08 5.24 -7.55
C GLU A 29 -7.81 4.81 -8.30
N THR A 30 -6.96 5.77 -8.64
CA THR A 30 -5.68 5.46 -9.31
C THR A 30 -4.54 5.23 -8.35
N GLN A 31 -4.70 5.61 -7.09
CA GLN A 31 -3.65 5.50 -6.08
C GLN A 31 -4.23 4.97 -4.78
N LEU A 32 -3.43 4.20 -4.07
CA LEU A 32 -3.76 3.72 -2.73
C LEU A 32 -2.85 4.43 -1.73
N PHE A 33 -3.44 5.05 -0.72
CA PHE A 33 -2.72 5.70 0.38
C PHE A 33 -2.75 4.77 1.59
N ILE A 34 -1.56 4.44 2.10
CA ILE A 34 -1.42 3.62 3.31
C ILE A 34 -0.95 4.55 4.42
N HIS A 35 -1.75 4.70 5.47
CA HIS A 35 -1.54 5.68 6.52
C HIS A 35 -0.87 5.07 7.75
N ASP A 36 -0.10 5.90 8.46
CA ASP A 36 0.59 5.54 9.70
C ASP A 36 1.47 4.32 9.51
N VAL A 37 2.26 4.33 8.45
CA VAL A 37 3.18 3.24 8.16
C VAL A 37 4.29 3.27 9.18
N ASP A 38 4.50 2.14 9.86
CA ASP A 38 5.58 1.98 10.81
C ASP A 38 5.49 3.01 11.94
N VAL A 39 6.56 3.16 12.69
CA VAL A 39 6.65 4.10 13.81
C VAL A 39 6.77 5.54 13.36
N THR A 40 7.08 5.78 12.10
CA THR A 40 7.26 7.13 11.54
C THR A 40 5.94 7.83 11.23
N LYS A 41 4.83 7.09 11.17
CA LYS A 41 3.51 7.59 10.78
C LYS A 41 3.49 8.24 9.41
N GLU A 42 4.31 7.74 8.52
CA GLU A 42 4.35 8.22 7.14
C GLU A 42 3.17 7.69 6.34
N VAL A 43 2.86 8.40 5.26
CA VAL A 43 1.89 7.94 4.27
C VAL A 43 2.67 7.42 3.06
N ILE A 44 2.39 6.18 2.67
CA ILE A 44 2.97 5.58 1.46
C ILE A 44 1.89 5.55 0.39
N ILE A 45 2.27 5.97 -0.82
CA ILE A 45 1.37 6.01 -1.97
C ILE A 45 1.80 4.93 -2.95
N ILE A 46 0.86 4.06 -3.30
CA ILE A 46 1.10 2.97 -4.24
C ILE A 46 0.10 3.10 -5.40
N PRO A 47 0.57 3.05 -6.66
CA PRO A 47 -0.35 3.01 -7.79
C PRO A 47 -1.32 1.83 -7.64
N ALA A 48 -2.61 2.10 -7.83
CA ALA A 48 -3.64 1.07 -7.62
C ALA A 48 -3.41 -0.15 -8.50
N GLU A 49 -2.87 0.03 -9.70
CA GLU A 49 -2.58 -1.07 -10.61
C GLU A 49 -1.53 -2.04 -10.06
N ASN A 50 -0.72 -1.61 -9.11
CA ASN A 50 0.32 -2.45 -8.52
C ASN A 50 -0.16 -3.19 -7.27
N VAL A 51 -1.32 -2.87 -6.75
CA VAL A 51 -1.87 -3.50 -5.55
C VAL A 51 -2.29 -4.92 -5.87
N VAL A 52 -1.83 -5.89 -5.08
CA VAL A 52 -2.19 -7.29 -5.25
C VAL A 52 -3.36 -7.65 -4.34
N LYS A 53 -3.24 -7.33 -3.06
CA LYS A 53 -4.32 -7.58 -2.08
C LYS A 53 -4.12 -6.73 -0.85
N ILE A 54 -5.20 -6.54 -0.10
CA ILE A 54 -5.19 -5.83 1.18
C ILE A 54 -5.80 -6.77 2.22
N GLU A 55 -5.10 -6.97 3.32
CA GLU A 55 -5.57 -7.83 4.40
C GLU A 55 -5.75 -7.03 5.69
N ASN A 56 -6.80 -7.32 6.44
CA ASN A 56 -6.96 -6.81 7.80
C ASN A 56 -6.22 -7.73 8.75
N ILE A 57 -5.42 -7.16 9.63
CA ILE A 57 -4.64 -7.91 10.61
C ILE A 57 -4.84 -7.39 12.04
#